data_90a1b67763bb99c44619301862a6cddb
#
_entry.id   90a1b67763bb99c44619301862a6cddb
#
_cell.length_a   1.000
_cell.length_b   1.000
_cell.length_c   1.000
_cell.angle_alpha   90.00
_cell.angle_beta   90.00
_cell.angle_gamma   90.00
#
_symmetry.space_group_name_H-M   'P 1'
#
loop_
_entity.id
_entity.type
_entity.pdbx_description
1 polymer ?
#
loop_
_entity_poly.entity_id
_entity_poly.type
_entity_poly.pdbx_seq_one_letter_code
_entity_poly.pdbx_strand_id
1 'polypeptide(L)' 'MTDRTWLTVHDAAVYAAVSPDTIYTACERGELRHTKVGGRRAIRIKNEWIDGWLEQHASQPASV' A
#
# COMPACT_ATOMS: atom_id res chain seq x y z
N MET A 1 7.50 5.60 20.07
CA MET A 1 7.33 5.55 19.63
C MET A 1 6.62 4.97 18.97
N THR A 2 6.21 5.09 18.40
CA THR A 2 5.39 4.53 17.93
C THR A 2 5.48 4.41 16.64
N ASP A 3 6.08 3.57 16.12
CA ASP A 3 6.18 3.40 14.87
C ASP A 3 5.09 2.66 14.46
N ARG A 4 4.19 3.02 13.70
CA ARG A 4 3.17 2.30 13.18
C ARG A 4 3.64 1.54 12.06
N THR A 5 4.01 0.35 12.22
CA THR A 5 4.50 -0.51 11.16
C THR A 5 3.35 -0.98 10.31
N TRP A 6 2.21 -1.25 10.91
CA TRP A 6 1.05 -1.76 10.17
C TRP A 6 0.06 -0.65 9.89
N LEU A 7 -0.33 -0.50 8.65
CA LEU A 7 -1.23 0.54 8.21
C LEU A 7 -2.53 -0.06 7.72
N THR A 8 -3.63 0.65 7.96
CA THR A 8 -4.91 0.25 7.38
C THR A 8 -4.89 0.70 5.91
N VAL A 9 -5.89 0.28 5.15
CA VAL A 9 -5.99 0.72 3.76
C VAL A 9 -6.07 2.25 3.71
N HIS A 10 -6.80 2.84 4.62
CA HIS A 10 -6.93 4.29 4.65
C HIS A 10 -5.58 4.96 4.93
N ASP A 11 -4.88 4.43 5.91
CA ASP A 11 -3.56 4.97 6.25
C ASP A 11 -2.59 4.77 5.10
N ALA A 12 -2.67 3.63 4.43
CA ALA A 12 -1.79 3.35 3.30
C ALA A 12 -2.07 4.32 2.16
N ALA A 13 -3.34 4.63 1.95
CA ALA A 13 -3.71 5.57 0.90
C ALA A 13 -3.14 6.95 1.17
N VAL A 14 -3.20 7.38 2.42
CA VAL A 14 -2.62 8.67 2.79
C VAL A 14 -1.11 8.65 2.61
N TYR A 15 -0.50 7.58 3.06
CA TYR A 15 0.96 7.43 2.97
C TYR A 15 1.41 7.49 1.52
N ALA A 16 0.68 6.83 0.63
CA ALA A 16 1.06 6.77 -0.77
C ALA A 16 0.46 7.91 -1.58
N ALA A 17 -0.36 8.74 -0.96
CA ALA A 17 -1.02 9.86 -1.62
C ALA A 17 -1.90 9.40 -2.75
N VAL A 18 -2.64 8.33 -2.55
CA VAL A 18 -3.59 7.84 -3.55
C VAL A 18 -4.92 7.61 -2.86
N SER A 19 -5.94 7.26 -3.61
CA SER A 19 -7.24 7.02 -3.02
C SER A 19 -7.27 5.61 -2.42
N PRO A 20 -8.14 5.37 -1.44
CA PRO A 20 -8.26 4.03 -0.87
C PRO A 20 -8.65 2.98 -1.91
N ASP A 21 -9.44 3.38 -2.91
CA ASP A 21 -9.79 2.46 -3.97
C ASP A 21 -8.58 1.95 -4.70
N THR A 22 -7.60 2.79 -4.91
CA THR A 22 -6.36 2.39 -5.58
C THR A 22 -5.65 1.33 -4.76
N ILE A 23 -5.65 1.48 -3.44
CA ILE A 23 -5.02 0.52 -2.56
C ILE A 23 -5.78 -0.82 -2.62
N TYR A 24 -7.09 -0.78 -2.54
CA TYR A 24 -7.89 -2.00 -2.62
C TYR A 24 -7.66 -2.72 -3.93
N THR A 25 -7.64 -1.99 -5.02
CA THR A 25 -7.42 -2.58 -6.33
C THR A 25 -6.05 -3.22 -6.43
N ALA A 26 -5.04 -2.53 -5.93
CA ALA A 26 -3.68 -3.07 -5.97
C ALA A 26 -3.59 -4.35 -5.15
N CYS A 27 -4.27 -4.39 -4.01
CA CYS A 27 -4.27 -5.59 -3.18
C CYS A 27 -5.00 -6.73 -3.88
N GLU A 28 -6.13 -6.43 -4.51
CA GLU A 28 -6.90 -7.46 -5.20
C GLU A 28 -6.16 -8.03 -6.37
N ARG A 29 -5.36 -7.23 -7.02
CA ARG A 29 -4.60 -7.69 -8.16
C ARG A 29 -3.31 -8.38 -7.76
N GLY A 30 -3.02 -8.37 -6.49
CA GLY A 30 -1.80 -8.98 -6.01
C GLY A 30 -0.57 -8.14 -6.27
N GLU A 31 -0.75 -6.88 -6.61
CA GLU A 31 0.37 -6.01 -6.90
C GLU A 31 0.98 -5.44 -5.64
N LEU A 32 0.14 -5.22 -4.63
CA LEU A 32 0.60 -4.65 -3.38
C LEU A 32 0.53 -5.73 -2.31
N ARG A 33 1.66 -6.02 -1.71
CA ARG A 33 1.71 -7.01 -0.66
C ARG A 33 0.91 -6.55 0.53
N HIS A 34 0.15 -7.41 1.10
CA HIS A 34 -0.71 -7.07 2.22
C HIS A 34 -1.06 -8.31 3.02
N THR A 35 -1.65 -8.09 4.18
CA THR A 35 -2.07 -9.18 5.04
C THR A 35 -3.53 -8.96 5.41
N LYS A 36 -4.32 -9.99 5.39
CA LYS A 36 -5.70 -9.90 5.83
C LYS A 36 -5.79 -10.44 7.22
N VAL A 37 -6.42 -9.68 8.11
CA VAL A 37 -6.47 -10.06 9.46
C VAL A 37 -7.89 -10.24 9.83
N GLY A 38 -8.34 -11.38 10.01
CA GLY A 38 -9.65 -11.67 10.52
C GLY A 38 -10.77 -11.49 9.55
N GLY A 39 -11.15 -10.41 9.18
CA GLY A 39 -12.31 -10.21 8.40
C GLY A 39 -12.04 -10.03 6.95
N ARG A 40 -13.06 -9.85 6.15
CA ARG A 40 -12.92 -9.71 4.78
C ARG A 40 -12.26 -8.46 4.35
N ARG A 41 -12.43 -7.38 4.96
CA ARG A 41 -11.76 -6.17 4.52
C ARG A 41 -10.76 -5.65 5.51
N ALA A 42 -10.35 -6.47 6.44
CA ALA A 42 -9.40 -6.05 7.44
C ALA A 42 -7.99 -6.23 6.91
N ILE A 43 -7.60 -5.38 6.03
CA ILE A 43 -6.29 -5.46 5.40
C ILE A 43 -5.29 -4.61 6.16
N ARG A 44 -4.10 -5.14 6.33
CA ARG A 44 -3.01 -4.39 6.96
C ARG A 44 -1.81 -4.45 6.01
N ILE A 45 -1.13 -3.33 5.90
CA ILE A 45 -0.02 -3.20 4.98
C ILE A 45 1.14 -2.55 5.69
N LYS A 46 2.34 -2.99 5.42
CA LYS A 46 3.52 -2.36 5.97
C LYS A 46 3.97 -1.24 5.06
N ASN A 47 4.52 -0.19 5.63
CA ASN A 47 4.96 0.93 4.83
C ASN A 47 6.05 0.54 3.85
N GLU A 48 6.92 -0.40 4.21
CA GLU A 48 7.96 -0.83 3.29
C GLU A 48 7.36 -1.52 2.09
N TRP A 49 6.23 -2.18 2.25
CA TRP A 49 5.57 -2.83 1.11
C TRP A 49 5.01 -1.78 0.16
N ILE A 50 4.52 -0.68 0.72
CA ILE A 50 4.01 0.41 -0.08
C ILE A 50 5.15 1.08 -0.84
N ASP A 51 6.27 1.26 -0.18
CA ASP A 51 7.45 1.84 -0.83
C ASP A 51 7.87 0.99 -2.02
N GLY A 52 7.93 -0.31 -1.84
CA GLY A 52 8.32 -1.20 -2.92
C GLY A 52 7.33 -1.16 -4.08
N TRP A 53 6.05 -1.13 -3.74
CA TRP A 53 5.01 -1.05 -4.75
C TRP A 53 5.11 0.24 -5.55
N LEU A 54 5.32 1.34 -4.87
CA LEU A 54 5.46 2.62 -5.55
C LEU A 54 6.71 2.64 -6.42
N GLU A 55 7.78 2.05 -5.95
CA GLU A 55 9.00 2.01 -6.73
C GLU A 55 8.84 1.16 -7.97
N GLN A 56 8.07 0.08 -7.88
CA GLN A 56 7.83 -0.73 -9.02
C GLN A 56 7.06 0.02 -10.07
N HIS A 57 6.22 0.94 -9.69
CA HIS A 57 5.42 1.72 -10.62
C HIS A 57 6.05 3.06 -10.96
N ALA A 58 7.21 3.35 -10.44
CA ALA A 58 7.88 4.59 -10.74
C ALA A 58 8.28 4.56 -12.17
N SER A 59 7.96 5.58 -12.84
CA SER A 59 8.38 5.60 -14.18
C SER A 59 9.70 6.08 -14.24
N GLN A 60 10.35 5.90 -14.65
CA GLN A 60 11.52 6.27 -14.65
C GLN A 60 11.84 7.20 -15.23
N PRO A 61 12.12 7.71 -15.22
CA PRO A 61 12.26 8.54 -15.80
C PRO A 61 13.12 8.99 -16.25
N ALA A 62 13.32 8.95 -16.39
CA ALA A 62 13.88 9.35 -16.77
C ALA A 62 14.16 10.11 -17.14
N SER A 63 14.05 10.29 -17.19
CA SER A 63 14.12 10.86 -17.57
C SER A 63 14.20 11.51 -17.54
N VAL A 64 14.09 11.60 -17.30
CA VAL A 64 14.03 12.16 -17.35
C VAL A 64 14.31 12.42 -17.29
#